data_6172e5bc94765ea27bd1a7b5d91ef5b3
#
_entry.id   6172e5bc94765ea27bd1a7b5d91ef5b3
#
_cell.length_a   1.000
_cell.length_b   1.000
_cell.length_c   1.000
_cell.angle_alpha   90.00
_cell.angle_beta   90.00
_cell.angle_gamma   90.00
#
_symmetry.space_group_name_H-M   'P 1'
#
loop_
_entity.id
_entity.type
_entity.pdbx_description
1 polymer ?
#
loop_
_entity_poly.entity_id
_entity_poly.type
_entity_poly.pdbx_seq_one_letter_code
_entity_poly.pdbx_strand_id
1 'polypeptide(L)'
;MMKNILCALDGSSNAEKALEFAIEMAQKFDARLVLFHVLLRNLDVEEIRRFSEIEGLTKEAVAEVKRLQNVDSRIEVGHPYEAKAIPSKALVDIGHQILKSARADAEEKGVTNVAMIMGDGDPAARVLFCAKQEKVDCIVMGSRGLSDIQALLQGSVSRKVSNRAECTTIAVR
;
A
#
# COMPACT_ATOMS: atom_id res chain seq x y z
N MET A 1 -6.07 21.03 -14.88
CA MET A 1 -4.94 21.32 -13.98
C MET A 1 -4.99 20.30 -12.87
N MET A 2 -3.90 19.59 -12.62
CA MET A 2 -3.85 18.51 -11.62
C MET A 2 -3.93 19.13 -10.21
N LYS A 3 -4.98 18.79 -9.44
CA LYS A 3 -5.24 19.35 -8.11
C LYS A 3 -5.23 18.30 -7.00
N ASN A 4 -5.58 17.07 -7.32
CA ASN A 4 -5.65 15.97 -6.36
C ASN A 4 -4.88 14.77 -6.90
N ILE A 5 -3.85 14.34 -6.19
CA ILE A 5 -3.02 13.18 -6.52
C ILE A 5 -3.23 12.13 -5.44
N LEU A 6 -3.56 10.89 -5.82
CA LEU A 6 -3.61 9.77 -4.90
C LEU A 6 -2.35 8.93 -5.08
N CYS A 7 -1.64 8.65 -3.98
CA CYS A 7 -0.56 7.69 -3.93
C CYS A 7 -1.02 6.43 -3.18
N ALA A 8 -1.07 5.30 -3.88
CA ALA A 8 -1.42 4.01 -3.27
C ALA A 8 -0.18 3.31 -2.74
N LEU A 9 -0.19 3.00 -1.44
CA LEU A 9 0.95 2.50 -0.67
C LEU A 9 0.63 1.12 -0.09
N ASP A 10 1.54 0.17 -0.27
CA ASP A 10 1.47 -1.17 0.32
C ASP A 10 2.71 -1.53 1.15
N GLY A 11 3.68 -0.60 1.25
CA GLY A 11 4.94 -0.79 1.95
C GLY A 11 6.02 -1.49 1.12
N SER A 12 5.80 -1.72 -0.18
CA SER A 12 6.82 -2.25 -1.08
C SER A 12 7.78 -1.16 -1.57
N SER A 13 8.99 -1.56 -1.99
CA SER A 13 9.98 -0.63 -2.56
C SER A 13 9.49 0.10 -3.82
N ASN A 14 8.61 -0.51 -4.61
CA ASN A 14 7.99 0.17 -5.73
C ASN A 14 6.95 1.21 -5.27
N ALA A 15 6.26 0.97 -4.13
CA ALA A 15 5.37 1.97 -3.55
C ALA A 15 6.14 3.16 -2.96
N GLU A 16 7.33 2.95 -2.41
CA GLU A 16 8.23 4.02 -1.94
C GLU A 16 8.67 4.91 -3.10
N LYS A 17 9.12 4.33 -4.21
CA LYS A 17 9.45 5.09 -5.43
C LYS A 17 8.24 5.84 -5.99
N ALA A 18 7.05 5.23 -5.92
CA ALA A 18 5.80 5.87 -6.32
C ALA A 18 5.46 7.07 -5.42
N LEU A 19 5.73 6.96 -4.11
CA LEU A 19 5.58 8.05 -3.16
C LEU A 19 6.50 9.22 -3.49
N GLU A 20 7.79 8.96 -3.73
CA GLU A 20 8.75 10.00 -4.12
C GLU A 20 8.27 10.77 -5.35
N PHE A 21 7.84 10.03 -6.38
CA PHE A 21 7.31 10.62 -7.60
C PHE A 21 6.01 11.42 -7.36
N ALA A 22 5.10 10.90 -6.53
CA ALA A 22 3.85 11.58 -6.19
C ALA A 22 4.09 12.88 -5.42
N ILE A 23 5.09 12.91 -4.53
CA ILE A 23 5.51 14.11 -3.78
C ILE A 23 6.05 15.17 -4.75
N GLU A 24 6.95 14.81 -5.66
CA GLU A 24 7.48 15.74 -6.66
C GLU A 24 6.37 16.33 -7.54
N MET A 25 5.42 15.50 -7.95
CA MET A 25 4.25 15.98 -8.69
C MET A 25 3.40 16.93 -7.84
N ALA A 26 3.12 16.58 -6.59
CA ALA A 26 2.31 17.41 -5.68
C ALA A 26 2.96 18.80 -5.48
N GLN A 27 4.27 18.85 -5.28
CA GLN A 27 5.01 20.12 -5.21
C GLN A 27 4.90 20.94 -6.50
N LYS A 28 5.15 20.29 -7.65
CA LYS A 28 5.20 20.98 -8.94
C LYS A 28 3.84 21.57 -9.36
N PHE A 29 2.75 20.90 -9.00
CA PHE A 29 1.39 21.30 -9.37
C PHE A 29 0.64 22.03 -8.26
N ASP A 30 1.24 22.20 -7.08
CA ASP A 30 0.59 22.71 -5.86
C ASP A 30 -0.70 21.90 -5.58
N ALA A 31 -0.58 20.58 -5.66
CA ALA A 31 -1.69 19.67 -5.58
C ALA A 31 -1.81 19.06 -4.17
N ARG A 32 -3.05 18.76 -3.78
CA ARG A 32 -3.32 17.93 -2.59
C ARG A 32 -2.84 16.50 -2.83
N LEU A 33 -2.11 15.95 -1.86
CA LEU A 33 -1.65 14.56 -1.88
C LEU A 33 -2.51 13.70 -0.96
N VAL A 34 -3.17 12.70 -1.54
CA VAL A 34 -3.95 11.69 -0.80
C VAL A 34 -3.11 10.42 -0.70
N LEU A 35 -2.61 10.10 0.48
CA LEU A 35 -1.91 8.87 0.79
C LEU A 35 -2.94 7.80 1.13
N PHE A 36 -2.93 6.70 0.40
CA PHE A 36 -3.94 5.66 0.52
C PHE A 36 -3.31 4.29 0.75
N HIS A 37 -3.76 3.60 1.80
CA HIS A 37 -3.37 2.22 2.10
C HIS A 37 -4.60 1.33 2.24
N VAL A 38 -4.53 0.10 1.75
CA VAL A 38 -5.58 -0.91 1.93
C VAL A 38 -5.07 -2.00 2.86
N LEU A 39 -5.87 -2.35 3.87
CA LEU A 39 -5.55 -3.42 4.80
C LEU A 39 -5.42 -4.75 4.06
N LEU A 40 -4.25 -5.36 4.15
CA LEU A 40 -3.89 -6.59 3.44
C LEU A 40 -4.25 -7.81 4.30
N ARG A 41 -5.50 -8.25 4.25
CA ARG A 41 -6.03 -9.32 5.11
C ARG A 41 -5.57 -10.73 4.74
N ASN A 42 -5.22 -10.96 3.48
CA ASN A 42 -4.85 -12.26 2.94
C ASN A 42 -3.42 -12.20 2.41
N LEU A 43 -2.45 -12.12 3.33
CA LEU A 43 -1.03 -12.17 3.00
C LEU A 43 -0.55 -13.62 2.98
N ASP A 44 0.21 -13.97 1.97
CA ASP A 44 0.98 -15.21 1.98
C ASP A 44 2.26 -15.08 2.84
N VAL A 45 2.98 -16.19 3.01
CA VAL A 45 4.20 -16.25 3.84
C VAL A 45 5.28 -15.29 3.34
N GLU A 46 5.42 -15.16 2.03
CA GLU A 46 6.43 -14.30 1.43
C GLU A 46 6.07 -12.81 1.58
N GLU A 47 4.80 -12.48 1.44
CA GLU A 47 4.28 -11.15 1.72
C GLU A 47 4.47 -10.76 3.19
N ILE A 48 4.19 -11.68 4.13
CA ILE A 48 4.43 -11.48 5.56
C ILE A 48 5.93 -11.25 5.83
N ARG A 49 6.81 -11.99 5.17
CA ARG A 49 8.27 -11.81 5.29
C ARG A 49 8.68 -10.40 4.85
N ARG A 50 8.20 -9.95 3.70
CA ARG A 50 8.48 -8.60 3.17
C ARG A 50 7.93 -7.50 4.08
N PHE A 51 6.78 -7.72 4.70
CA PHE A 51 6.25 -6.81 5.72
C PHE A 51 7.17 -6.63 6.91
N SER A 52 7.89 -7.69 7.33
CA SER A 52 8.83 -7.60 8.44
C SER A 52 10.07 -6.75 8.14
N GLU A 53 10.33 -6.46 6.86
CA GLU A 53 11.45 -5.67 6.38
C GLU A 53 11.11 -4.17 6.26
N ILE A 54 9.83 -3.78 6.46
CA ILE A 54 9.42 -2.37 6.42
C ILE A 54 10.01 -1.64 7.61
N GLU A 55 10.77 -0.58 7.34
CA GLU A 55 11.33 0.28 8.38
C GLU A 55 10.23 1.02 9.15
N GLY A 56 10.44 1.19 10.44
CA GLY A 56 9.52 1.97 11.30
C GLY A 56 8.29 1.22 11.82
N LEU A 57 8.16 -0.09 11.59
CA LEU A 57 7.10 -0.87 12.23
C LEU A 57 7.21 -0.84 13.75
N THR A 58 6.08 -0.74 14.44
CA THR A 58 6.05 -0.84 15.90
C THR A 58 6.52 -2.22 16.37
N LYS A 59 7.06 -2.31 17.59
CA LYS A 59 7.50 -3.60 18.15
C LYS A 59 6.38 -4.63 18.19
N GLU A 60 5.14 -4.18 18.40
CA GLU A 60 3.93 -4.98 18.41
C GLU A 60 3.61 -5.53 17.02
N ALA A 61 3.68 -4.68 15.98
CA ALA A 61 3.49 -5.09 14.60
C ALA A 61 4.56 -6.10 14.15
N VAL A 62 5.83 -5.85 14.47
CA VAL A 62 6.94 -6.78 14.19
C VAL A 62 6.76 -8.10 14.94
N ALA A 63 6.32 -8.07 16.20
CA ALA A 63 6.07 -9.29 16.97
C ALA A 63 4.95 -10.11 16.38
N GLU A 64 3.86 -9.48 15.91
CA GLU A 64 2.72 -10.17 15.29
C GLU A 64 3.10 -10.76 13.93
N VAL A 65 3.84 -10.03 13.09
CA VAL A 65 4.38 -10.55 11.83
C VAL A 65 5.29 -11.77 12.08
N LYS A 66 6.20 -11.69 13.06
CA LYS A 66 7.06 -12.83 13.46
C LYS A 66 6.27 -14.02 13.98
N ARG A 67 5.20 -13.78 14.73
CA ARG A 67 4.30 -14.84 15.22
C ARG A 67 3.63 -15.55 14.06
N LEU A 68 3.17 -14.83 13.04
CA LEU A 68 2.56 -15.40 11.84
C LEU A 68 3.57 -16.24 11.04
N GLN A 69 4.82 -15.78 10.90
CA GLN A 69 5.90 -16.55 10.26
C GLN A 69 6.20 -17.87 11.00
N ASN A 70 6.16 -17.88 12.34
CA ASN A 70 6.46 -19.05 13.15
C ASN A 70 5.33 -20.11 13.21
N VAL A 71 4.12 -19.74 12.83
CA VAL A 71 2.97 -20.68 12.82
C VAL A 71 3.05 -21.64 11.65
N ASP A 72 3.63 -21.22 10.54
CA ASP A 72 3.74 -22.04 9.31
C ASP A 72 4.69 -23.24 9.45
N SER A 73 5.61 -23.21 10.41
CA SER A 73 6.57 -24.31 10.67
C SER A 73 6.00 -25.50 11.46
N ARG A 74 4.72 -25.46 11.88
CA ARG A 74 4.08 -26.48 12.72
C ARG A 74 2.79 -27.09 12.13
N ILE A 75 2.47 -26.84 10.86
CA ILE A 75 1.29 -27.42 10.24
C ILE A 75 1.64 -28.81 9.76
N GLU A 76 1.18 -29.83 10.51
CA GLU A 76 1.15 -31.21 10.03
C GLU A 76 0.28 -31.30 8.77
N VAL A 77 0.82 -31.99 7.76
CA VAL A 77 0.18 -32.27 6.49
C VAL A 77 -1.15 -32.99 6.74
N GLY A 78 -2.29 -32.33 6.47
CA GLY A 78 -3.59 -33.02 6.55
C GLY A 78 -4.86 -32.18 6.74
N HIS A 79 -4.79 -30.89 7.01
CA HIS A 79 -6.00 -30.06 7.12
C HIS A 79 -6.10 -28.99 6.03
N PRO A 80 -7.33 -28.73 5.50
CA PRO A 80 -7.51 -27.65 4.53
C PRO A 80 -7.08 -26.31 5.12
N TYR A 81 -6.37 -25.55 4.33
CA TYR A 81 -5.79 -24.24 4.62
C TYR A 81 -6.86 -23.29 5.19
N GLU A 82 -6.99 -23.19 6.49
CA GLU A 82 -7.61 -22.04 7.12
C GLU A 82 -6.55 -20.95 7.18
N ALA A 83 -6.59 -20.04 6.22
CA ALA A 83 -5.81 -18.81 6.27
C ALA A 83 -6.09 -18.11 7.61
N LYS A 84 -5.15 -18.17 8.56
CA LYS A 84 -5.32 -17.50 9.84
C LYS A 84 -5.39 -16.00 9.60
N ALA A 85 -6.58 -15.46 9.83
CA ALA A 85 -6.83 -14.03 9.71
C ALA A 85 -5.87 -13.28 10.63
N ILE A 86 -5.07 -12.37 10.07
CA ILE A 86 -4.26 -11.43 10.83
C ILE A 86 -5.22 -10.61 11.71
N PRO A 87 -4.95 -10.44 13.03
CA PRO A 87 -5.78 -9.60 13.87
C PRO A 87 -5.95 -8.22 13.25
N SER A 88 -7.19 -7.78 13.11
CA SER A 88 -7.52 -6.49 12.47
C SER A 88 -6.74 -5.32 13.05
N LYS A 89 -6.42 -5.37 14.35
CA LYS A 89 -5.64 -4.33 15.03
C LYS A 89 -4.20 -4.25 14.48
N ALA A 90 -3.50 -5.37 14.32
CA ALA A 90 -2.13 -5.38 13.80
C ALA A 90 -2.06 -4.83 12.37
N LEU A 91 -3.04 -5.18 11.51
CA LEU A 91 -3.14 -4.63 10.16
C LEU A 91 -3.37 -3.12 10.16
N VAL A 92 -4.25 -2.64 11.04
CA VAL A 92 -4.51 -1.20 11.20
C VAL A 92 -3.26 -0.47 11.68
N ASP A 93 -2.52 -1.03 12.66
CA ASP A 93 -1.29 -0.43 13.17
C ASP A 93 -0.21 -0.36 12.10
N ILE A 94 -0.03 -1.42 11.28
CA ILE A 94 0.88 -1.43 10.12
C ILE A 94 0.46 -0.36 9.10
N GLY A 95 -0.81 -0.33 8.72
CA GLY A 95 -1.31 0.66 7.77
C GLY A 95 -1.14 2.10 8.26
N HIS A 96 -1.37 2.35 9.54
CA HIS A 96 -1.09 3.66 10.15
C HIS A 96 0.38 4.03 10.09
N GLN A 97 1.29 3.07 10.32
CA GLN A 97 2.72 3.33 10.27
C GLN A 97 3.18 3.68 8.85
N ILE A 98 2.73 2.92 7.84
CA ILE A 98 3.01 3.20 6.43
C ILE A 98 2.55 4.63 6.06
N LEU A 99 1.31 4.98 6.41
CA LEU A 99 0.75 6.30 6.09
C LEU A 99 1.44 7.44 6.85
N LYS A 100 1.82 7.23 8.11
CA LYS A 100 2.55 8.24 8.91
C LYS A 100 3.95 8.49 8.37
N SER A 101 4.69 7.43 8.02
CA SER A 101 6.01 7.57 7.40
C SER A 101 5.90 8.34 6.09
N ALA A 102 5.01 7.93 5.20
CA ALA A 102 4.79 8.59 3.92
C ALA A 102 4.38 10.07 4.05
N ARG A 103 3.58 10.40 5.09
CA ARG A 103 3.22 11.78 5.38
C ARG A 103 4.42 12.59 5.85
N ALA A 104 5.25 12.03 6.75
CA ALA A 104 6.46 12.71 7.21
C ALA A 104 7.40 13.04 6.05
N ASP A 105 7.60 12.09 5.12
CA ASP A 105 8.41 12.30 3.92
C ASP A 105 7.84 13.40 3.01
N ALA A 106 6.52 13.46 2.87
CA ALA A 106 5.85 14.50 2.09
C ALA A 106 6.00 15.88 2.74
N GLU A 107 5.81 15.96 4.06
CA GLU A 107 5.94 17.20 4.84
C GLU A 107 7.40 17.69 4.87
N GLU A 108 8.38 16.81 5.01
CA GLU A 108 9.81 17.15 4.95
C GLU A 108 10.18 17.77 3.58
N LYS A 109 9.58 17.24 2.51
CA LYS A 109 9.75 17.78 1.15
C LYS A 109 8.84 19.00 0.86
N GLY A 110 8.11 19.52 1.84
CA GLY A 110 7.33 20.76 1.75
C GLY A 110 5.91 20.59 1.21
N VAL A 111 5.40 19.39 1.05
CA VAL A 111 3.98 19.15 0.71
C VAL A 111 3.14 19.16 1.98
N THR A 112 2.38 20.24 2.21
CA THR A 112 1.62 20.45 3.45
C THR A 112 0.15 20.01 3.36
N ASN A 113 -0.41 19.96 2.15
CA ASN A 113 -1.81 19.52 1.92
C ASN A 113 -1.87 18.02 1.71
N VAL A 114 -1.72 17.25 2.80
CA VAL A 114 -1.65 15.79 2.79
C VAL A 114 -2.82 15.19 3.56
N ALA A 115 -3.57 14.29 2.92
CA ALA A 115 -4.59 13.46 3.56
C ALA A 115 -4.10 12.01 3.66
N MET A 116 -4.44 11.32 4.75
CA MET A 116 -4.19 9.90 4.95
C MET A 116 -5.53 9.17 5.00
N ILE A 117 -5.71 8.17 4.16
CA ILE A 117 -6.95 7.38 4.09
C ILE A 117 -6.60 5.90 4.08
N MET A 118 -7.33 5.12 4.87
CA MET A 118 -7.19 3.68 4.93
C MET A 118 -8.45 3.00 4.39
N GLY A 119 -8.27 1.99 3.56
CA GLY A 119 -9.34 1.16 3.01
C GLY A 119 -9.28 -0.28 3.53
N ASP A 120 -10.38 -1.00 3.36
CA ASP A 120 -10.49 -2.42 3.70
C ASP A 120 -11.22 -3.17 2.57
N GLY A 121 -10.68 -4.31 2.12
CA GLY A 121 -11.25 -5.13 1.05
C GLY A 121 -10.34 -5.30 -0.17
N ASP A 122 -10.90 -5.51 -1.37
CA ASP A 122 -10.10 -5.67 -2.60
C ASP A 122 -9.30 -4.40 -2.91
N PRO A 123 -7.97 -4.47 -2.97
CA PRO A 123 -7.13 -3.29 -3.11
C PRO A 123 -7.45 -2.45 -4.35
N ALA A 124 -7.65 -3.08 -5.50
CA ALA A 124 -7.93 -2.35 -6.73
C ALA A 124 -9.29 -1.63 -6.67
N ALA A 125 -10.32 -2.30 -6.15
CA ALA A 125 -11.64 -1.70 -5.97
C ALA A 125 -11.61 -0.53 -4.99
N ARG A 126 -10.83 -0.64 -3.91
CA ARG A 126 -10.70 0.41 -2.89
C ARG A 126 -9.93 1.62 -3.39
N VAL A 127 -8.85 1.43 -4.14
CA VAL A 127 -8.11 2.52 -4.79
C VAL A 127 -9.04 3.30 -5.73
N LEU A 128 -9.78 2.61 -6.61
CA LEU A 128 -10.71 3.24 -7.55
C LEU A 128 -11.85 3.98 -6.83
N PHE A 129 -12.40 3.38 -5.77
CA PHE A 129 -13.44 4.02 -4.96
C PHE A 129 -12.92 5.29 -4.29
N CYS A 130 -11.74 5.23 -3.65
CA CYS A 130 -11.12 6.38 -3.01
C CYS A 130 -10.83 7.48 -4.04
N ALA A 131 -10.27 7.13 -5.19
CA ALA A 131 -10.00 8.10 -6.26
C ALA A 131 -11.26 8.85 -6.71
N LYS A 132 -12.39 8.15 -6.81
CA LYS A 132 -13.67 8.75 -7.16
C LYS A 132 -14.22 9.67 -6.06
N GLN A 133 -14.18 9.22 -4.78
CA GLN A 133 -14.66 10.01 -3.64
C GLN A 133 -13.85 11.29 -3.44
N GLU A 134 -12.53 11.20 -3.58
CA GLU A 134 -11.58 12.31 -3.40
C GLU A 134 -11.41 13.17 -4.66
N LYS A 135 -12.13 12.87 -5.76
CA LYS A 135 -12.04 13.55 -7.05
C LYS A 135 -10.62 13.67 -7.55
N VAL A 136 -9.92 12.54 -7.56
CA VAL A 136 -8.50 12.45 -7.90
C VAL A 136 -8.28 12.62 -9.40
N ASP A 137 -7.31 13.45 -9.77
CA ASP A 137 -6.91 13.68 -11.16
C ASP A 137 -5.86 12.67 -11.64
N CYS A 138 -5.06 12.15 -10.67
CA CYS A 138 -4.00 11.19 -10.96
C CYS A 138 -3.82 10.19 -9.82
N ILE A 139 -3.77 8.90 -10.16
CA ILE A 139 -3.39 7.82 -9.26
C ILE A 139 -1.94 7.45 -9.55
N VAL A 140 -1.08 7.51 -8.53
CA VAL A 140 0.31 7.05 -8.57
C VAL A 140 0.44 5.81 -7.70
N MET A 141 1.08 4.77 -8.20
CA MET A 141 1.25 3.51 -7.47
C MET A 141 2.49 2.76 -7.96
N GLY A 142 3.01 1.84 -7.16
CA GLY A 142 4.01 0.90 -7.63
C GLY A 142 3.48 0.04 -8.78
N SER A 143 4.29 -0.22 -9.78
CA SER A 143 3.92 -1.13 -10.88
C SER A 143 3.72 -2.56 -10.38
N ARG A 144 4.34 -2.90 -9.25
CA ARG A 144 4.26 -4.15 -8.51
C ARG A 144 4.10 -3.86 -7.03
N GLY A 145 3.58 -4.81 -6.27
CA GLY A 145 3.41 -4.73 -4.83
C GLY A 145 4.17 -5.84 -4.09
N LEU A 146 3.76 -6.13 -2.87
CA LEU A 146 4.38 -7.12 -2.00
C LEU A 146 4.32 -8.55 -2.54
N SER A 147 3.24 -8.91 -3.27
CA SER A 147 3.01 -10.24 -3.86
C SER A 147 3.73 -10.49 -5.19
N ASP A 148 4.85 -9.82 -5.44
CA ASP A 148 5.47 -9.82 -6.77
C ASP A 148 6.14 -11.15 -7.14
N ILE A 149 5.52 -11.86 -8.06
CA ILE A 149 6.15 -12.95 -8.79
C ILE A 149 7.04 -12.31 -9.86
N GLN A 150 8.36 -12.48 -9.74
CA GLN A 150 9.39 -11.85 -10.61
C GLN A 150 9.17 -11.99 -12.13
N ALA A 151 8.27 -12.90 -12.55
CA ALA A 151 7.98 -13.18 -13.95
C ALA A 151 6.95 -12.23 -14.62
N LEU A 152 6.23 -11.40 -13.86
CA LEU A 152 5.19 -10.54 -14.41
C LEU A 152 5.67 -9.10 -14.59
N LEU A 153 5.41 -8.52 -15.76
CA LEU A 153 5.76 -7.13 -16.09
C LEU A 153 4.97 -6.09 -15.27
N GLN A 154 3.80 -6.46 -14.72
CA GLN A 154 2.93 -5.57 -13.97
C GLN A 154 2.13 -6.38 -12.94
N GLY A 155 1.98 -5.82 -11.72
CA GLY A 155 1.22 -6.42 -10.63
C GLY A 155 -0.28 -6.46 -10.89
N SER A 156 -0.98 -7.36 -10.19
CA SER A 156 -2.42 -7.57 -10.37
C SER A 156 -3.26 -6.33 -10.02
N VAL A 157 -2.88 -5.61 -8.97
CA VAL A 157 -3.57 -4.39 -8.51
C VAL A 157 -3.35 -3.25 -9.51
N SER A 158 -2.09 -2.95 -9.85
CA SER A 158 -1.75 -1.85 -10.77
C SER A 158 -2.40 -2.03 -12.14
N ARG A 159 -2.43 -3.26 -12.67
CA ARG A 159 -3.13 -3.57 -13.92
C ARG A 159 -4.64 -3.34 -13.83
N LYS A 160 -5.30 -3.82 -12.76
CA LYS A 160 -6.74 -3.63 -12.58
C LYS A 160 -7.09 -2.15 -12.45
N VAL A 161 -6.30 -1.38 -11.69
CA VAL A 161 -6.50 0.06 -11.50
C VAL A 161 -6.31 0.79 -12.82
N SER A 162 -5.20 0.57 -13.54
CA SER A 162 -4.93 1.24 -14.82
C SER A 162 -5.99 0.98 -15.88
N ASN A 163 -6.61 -0.21 -15.88
CA ASN A 163 -7.65 -0.56 -16.86
C ASN A 163 -9.03 0.02 -16.51
N ARG A 164 -9.27 0.46 -15.26
CA ARG A 164 -10.61 0.86 -14.79
C ARG A 164 -10.69 2.28 -14.25
N ALA A 165 -9.55 2.94 -14.06
CA ALA A 165 -9.54 4.31 -13.57
C ALA A 165 -10.16 5.27 -14.59
N GLU A 166 -10.97 6.21 -14.09
CA GLU A 166 -11.55 7.32 -14.86
C GLU A 166 -10.61 8.53 -14.94
N CYS A 167 -9.44 8.46 -14.29
CA CYS A 167 -8.40 9.50 -14.25
C CYS A 167 -7.05 8.95 -14.73
N THR A 168 -6.04 9.82 -14.79
CA THR A 168 -4.67 9.43 -15.14
C THR A 168 -4.13 8.42 -14.14
N THR A 169 -3.39 7.41 -14.63
CA THR A 169 -2.69 6.45 -13.77
C THR A 169 -1.21 6.36 -14.12
N ILE A 170 -0.37 6.33 -13.10
CA ILE A 170 1.09 6.20 -13.23
C ILE A 170 1.52 5.00 -12.39
N ALA A 171 2.15 4.02 -13.04
CA ALA A 171 2.71 2.84 -12.40
C ALA A 171 4.25 2.95 -12.41
N VAL A 172 4.84 3.17 -11.22
CA VAL A 172 6.28 3.39 -11.02
C VAL A 172 7.00 2.05 -10.81
N ARG A 173 8.22 1.90 -11.35
CA ARG A 173 9.07 0.69 -11.26
C ARG A 173 10.31 0.92 -10.41
#